data_4e2e49b6b57075d9de84980b60167ae4
#
_entry.id   4e2e49b6b57075d9de84980b60167ae4
#
_cell.length_a   1.000
_cell.length_b   1.000
_cell.length_c   1.000
_cell.angle_alpha   90.00
_cell.angle_beta   90.00
_cell.angle_gamma   90.00
#
_symmetry.space_group_name_H-M   'P 1'
#
loop_
_entity.id
_entity.type
_entity.pdbx_description
1 polymer ?
#
loop_
_entity_poly.entity_id
_entity_poly.type
_entity_poly.pdbx_seq_one_letter_code
_entity_poly.pdbx_strand_id
1 'polypeptide(L)'
;MEKLSVYIVAKNEETHIKEVVISALKVAEEVIVVDSGSTDKTKNIASKAGAKVIFHKWKNISAQKQFAEKQCVNDWVMNLDADEVLPPALQTEINQFMQNPTADACKLKIGDMFPGYTKPRKLGRTYNIVRMYNQKSAYMPDDFNNDRAVFKVTNPKIHQFKTVVHHYSYQGLGKLITKLNTFTDAIVETMLKKDKKYCPLRIYIEFPTQFLKYYFLKRYIFNGYYGFLVSVIYAFFRFIRLAKYKEAIRKK
;
A
#
# COMPACT_ATOMS: atom_id res chain seq x y z
N MET A 1 -7.86 15.89 23.15
CA MET A 1 -7.23 15.38 21.90
C MET A 1 -7.40 13.86 21.89
N GLU A 2 -7.99 13.32 20.86
CA GLU A 2 -8.10 11.87 20.68
C GLU A 2 -6.71 11.27 20.41
N LYS A 3 -6.49 10.04 20.88
CA LYS A 3 -5.21 9.34 20.73
C LYS A 3 -5.23 8.45 19.48
N LEU A 4 -4.09 8.38 18.78
CA LEU A 4 -3.91 7.60 17.56
C LEU A 4 -2.89 6.48 17.78
N SER A 5 -3.21 5.27 17.33
CA SER A 5 -2.27 4.17 17.14
C SER A 5 -1.95 4.02 15.66
N VAL A 6 -0.68 3.90 15.31
CA VAL A 6 -0.26 3.57 13.94
C VAL A 6 0.23 2.13 13.89
N TYR A 7 -0.29 1.36 12.93
CA TYR A 7 0.20 0.01 12.70
C TYR A 7 0.77 -0.16 11.29
N ILE A 8 1.87 -0.89 11.20
CA ILE A 8 2.68 -1.11 10.01
C ILE A 8 2.93 -2.60 9.85
N VAL A 9 2.70 -3.16 8.68
CA VAL A 9 3.11 -4.52 8.33
C VAL A 9 4.41 -4.44 7.54
N ALA A 10 5.43 -5.16 7.97
CA ALA A 10 6.75 -5.11 7.36
C ALA A 10 7.32 -6.50 7.06
N LYS A 11 8.10 -6.59 5.95
CA LYS A 11 8.96 -7.71 5.62
C LYS A 11 10.08 -7.24 4.70
N ASN A 12 11.32 -7.25 5.20
CA ASN A 12 12.53 -6.84 4.46
C ASN A 12 12.45 -5.39 3.92
N GLU A 13 12.19 -4.44 4.84
CA GLU A 13 12.03 -3.01 4.57
C GLU A 13 13.07 -2.16 5.31
N GLU A 14 14.29 -2.69 5.52
CA GLU A 14 15.35 -2.00 6.27
C GLU A 14 15.70 -0.62 5.73
N THR A 15 15.43 -0.37 4.44
CA THR A 15 15.73 0.90 3.77
C THR A 15 14.85 2.06 4.22
N HIS A 16 13.55 1.80 4.46
CA HIS A 16 12.55 2.87 4.70
C HIS A 16 11.92 2.81 6.09
N ILE A 17 11.92 1.66 6.76
CA ILE A 17 11.19 1.47 8.02
C ILE A 17 11.52 2.49 9.10
N LYS A 18 12.79 2.96 9.17
CA LYS A 18 13.21 3.99 10.13
C LYS A 18 12.43 5.30 9.95
N GLU A 19 12.41 5.80 8.71
CA GLU A 19 11.75 7.07 8.39
C GLU A 19 10.23 6.96 8.55
N VAL A 20 9.65 5.82 8.18
CA VAL A 20 8.22 5.54 8.36
C VAL A 20 7.85 5.60 9.85
N VAL A 21 8.56 4.87 10.72
CA VAL A 21 8.31 4.85 12.16
C VAL A 21 8.49 6.25 12.77
N ILE A 22 9.58 6.96 12.46
CA ILE A 22 9.83 8.31 12.97
C ILE A 22 8.70 9.26 12.54
N SER A 23 8.26 9.19 11.29
CA SER A 23 7.17 10.05 10.79
C SER A 23 5.83 9.74 11.45
N ALA A 24 5.55 8.46 11.74
CA ALA A 24 4.34 8.01 12.42
C ALA A 24 4.30 8.46 13.89
N LEU A 25 5.44 8.41 14.61
CA LEU A 25 5.56 8.87 16.01
C LEU A 25 5.34 10.39 16.18
N LYS A 26 5.31 11.18 15.09
CA LYS A 26 4.96 12.60 15.14
C LYS A 26 3.46 12.86 15.25
N VAL A 27 2.63 11.83 14.99
CA VAL A 27 1.17 11.94 14.98
C VAL A 27 0.47 10.90 15.87
N ALA A 28 1.21 9.92 16.39
CA ALA A 28 0.65 8.80 17.16
C ALA A 28 1.37 8.64 18.50
N GLU A 29 0.63 8.18 19.52
CA GLU A 29 1.14 7.81 20.84
C GLU A 29 1.85 6.45 20.83
N GLU A 30 1.44 5.57 19.91
CA GLU A 30 2.12 4.30 19.70
C GLU A 30 2.27 3.97 18.22
N VAL A 31 3.38 3.31 17.89
CA VAL A 31 3.63 2.73 16.57
C VAL A 31 3.92 1.25 16.75
N ILE A 32 3.11 0.42 16.09
CA ILE A 32 3.24 -1.04 16.12
C ILE A 32 3.74 -1.51 14.75
N VAL A 33 4.85 -2.23 14.73
CA VAL A 33 5.37 -2.88 13.51
C VAL A 33 5.16 -4.39 13.65
N VAL A 34 4.31 -4.94 12.79
CA VAL A 34 4.13 -6.39 12.68
C VAL A 34 5.09 -6.93 11.63
N ASP A 35 6.14 -7.61 12.10
CA ASP A 35 7.12 -8.25 11.25
C ASP A 35 6.66 -9.62 10.78
N SER A 36 6.67 -9.83 9.47
CA SER A 36 6.23 -11.07 8.82
C SER A 36 7.37 -12.06 8.53
N GLY A 37 8.46 -11.98 9.30
CA GLY A 37 9.66 -12.82 9.16
C GLY A 37 10.73 -12.17 8.28
N SER A 38 11.14 -10.95 8.61
CA SER A 38 12.27 -10.27 7.98
C SER A 38 13.58 -10.97 8.29
N THR A 39 14.42 -11.08 7.27
CA THR A 39 15.78 -11.65 7.31
C THR A 39 16.87 -10.58 7.30
N ASP A 40 16.49 -9.33 7.04
CA ASP A 40 17.34 -8.14 7.09
C ASP A 40 17.26 -7.43 8.46
N LYS A 41 17.74 -6.19 8.54
CA LYS A 41 17.78 -5.42 9.78
C LYS A 41 16.45 -4.72 10.14
N THR A 42 15.34 -4.96 9.41
CA THR A 42 14.03 -4.29 9.59
C THR A 42 13.59 -4.24 11.05
N LYS A 43 13.57 -5.39 11.74
CA LYS A 43 13.14 -5.49 13.15
C LYS A 43 13.95 -4.60 14.09
N ASN A 44 15.28 -4.68 13.97
CA ASN A 44 16.20 -3.94 14.81
C ASN A 44 16.07 -2.42 14.57
N ILE A 45 15.97 -2.02 13.29
CA ILE A 45 15.79 -0.61 12.91
C ILE A 45 14.47 -0.06 13.42
N ALA A 46 13.35 -0.78 13.23
CA ALA A 46 12.03 -0.37 13.70
C ALA A 46 11.99 -0.19 15.23
N SER A 47 12.53 -1.17 15.97
CA SER A 47 12.61 -1.11 17.44
C SER A 47 13.47 0.08 17.92
N LYS A 48 14.65 0.29 17.33
CA LYS A 48 15.50 1.45 17.66
C LYS A 48 14.87 2.79 17.30
N ALA A 49 13.97 2.82 16.32
CA ALA A 49 13.22 4.02 15.94
C ALA A 49 12.05 4.32 16.89
N GLY A 50 11.75 3.43 17.86
CA GLY A 50 10.70 3.62 18.87
C GLY A 50 9.42 2.84 18.63
N ALA A 51 9.35 1.94 17.65
CA ALA A 51 8.18 1.11 17.42
C ALA A 51 8.17 -0.12 18.34
N LYS A 52 6.96 -0.55 18.74
CA LYS A 52 6.71 -1.87 19.32
C LYS A 52 6.71 -2.90 18.20
N VAL A 53 7.73 -3.76 18.13
CA VAL A 53 7.87 -4.77 17.08
C VAL A 53 7.30 -6.10 17.54
N ILE A 54 6.38 -6.69 16.77
CA ILE A 54 5.73 -7.96 17.06
C ILE A 54 5.91 -8.89 15.86
N PHE A 55 6.37 -10.11 16.10
CA PHE A 55 6.42 -11.13 15.06
C PHE A 55 5.03 -11.76 14.86
N HIS A 56 4.59 -11.86 13.59
CA HIS A 56 3.41 -12.65 13.24
C HIS A 56 3.66 -13.39 11.93
N LYS A 57 3.51 -14.72 11.96
CA LYS A 57 3.75 -15.56 10.78
C LYS A 57 2.88 -15.12 9.61
N TRP A 58 3.49 -14.99 8.44
CA TRP A 58 2.79 -14.58 7.22
C TRP A 58 1.66 -15.56 6.85
N LYS A 59 0.47 -15.04 6.68
CA LYS A 59 -0.70 -15.73 6.10
C LYS A 59 -1.11 -15.06 4.79
N ASN A 60 -1.52 -13.81 4.88
CA ASN A 60 -1.83 -12.89 3.77
C ASN A 60 -1.82 -11.46 4.32
N ILE A 61 -1.90 -10.47 3.44
CA ILE A 61 -1.80 -9.06 3.84
C ILE A 61 -2.95 -8.62 4.75
N SER A 62 -4.18 -9.05 4.50
CA SER A 62 -5.34 -8.70 5.32
C SER A 62 -5.23 -9.27 6.72
N ALA A 63 -4.86 -10.54 6.87
CA ALA A 63 -4.66 -11.18 8.17
C ALA A 63 -3.56 -10.47 8.97
N GLN A 64 -2.47 -10.04 8.31
CA GLN A 64 -1.41 -9.27 8.97
C GLN A 64 -1.91 -7.91 9.44
N LYS A 65 -2.65 -7.18 8.59
CA LYS A 65 -3.23 -5.88 8.93
C LYS A 65 -4.27 -6.01 10.06
N GLN A 66 -5.14 -7.02 10.01
CA GLN A 66 -6.11 -7.30 11.08
C GLN A 66 -5.42 -7.64 12.40
N PHE A 67 -4.38 -8.49 12.36
CA PHE A 67 -3.60 -8.80 13.55
C PHE A 67 -2.96 -7.54 14.15
N ALA A 68 -2.37 -6.69 13.29
CA ALA A 68 -1.72 -5.45 13.71
C ALA A 68 -2.72 -4.46 14.32
N GLU A 69 -3.90 -4.30 13.71
CA GLU A 69 -5.00 -3.46 14.24
C GLU A 69 -5.41 -3.90 15.65
N LYS A 70 -5.55 -5.21 15.88
CA LYS A 70 -5.92 -5.78 17.21
C LYS A 70 -4.87 -5.54 18.30
N GLN A 71 -3.64 -5.16 17.95
CA GLN A 71 -2.61 -4.80 18.92
C GLN A 71 -2.69 -3.32 19.33
N CYS A 72 -3.46 -2.50 18.61
CA CYS A 72 -3.64 -1.08 18.89
C CYS A 72 -4.53 -0.87 20.11
N VAL A 73 -4.11 0.05 21.00
CA VAL A 73 -4.84 0.34 22.25
C VAL A 73 -5.80 1.53 22.13
N ASN A 74 -5.63 2.38 21.11
CA ASN A 74 -6.44 3.58 20.94
C ASN A 74 -7.63 3.32 20.00
N ASP A 75 -8.73 4.05 20.19
CA ASP A 75 -9.92 3.97 19.33
C ASP A 75 -9.62 4.40 17.87
N TRP A 76 -8.76 5.39 17.69
CA TRP A 76 -8.30 5.80 16.36
C TRP A 76 -7.07 5.01 15.94
N VAL A 77 -7.13 4.42 14.77
CA VAL A 77 -6.04 3.64 14.19
C VAL A 77 -5.70 4.14 12.79
N MET A 78 -4.43 4.04 12.43
CA MET A 78 -3.96 4.34 11.09
C MET A 78 -3.05 3.22 10.58
N ASN A 79 -3.36 2.70 9.39
CA ASN A 79 -2.49 1.79 8.66
C ASN A 79 -1.50 2.58 7.79
N LEU A 80 -0.21 2.28 7.90
CA LEU A 80 0.81 2.69 6.95
C LEU A 80 1.50 1.45 6.37
N ASP A 81 1.85 1.50 5.10
CA ASP A 81 2.75 0.51 4.53
C ASP A 81 4.21 0.88 4.90
N ALA A 82 5.10 -0.11 4.99
CA ALA A 82 6.46 0.07 5.53
C ALA A 82 7.38 0.95 4.65
N ASP A 83 6.88 1.43 3.52
CA ASP A 83 7.50 2.34 2.57
C ASP A 83 6.71 3.65 2.35
N GLU A 84 5.76 3.96 3.27
CA GLU A 84 4.94 5.19 3.26
C GLU A 84 5.40 6.15 4.36
N VAL A 85 5.95 7.30 4.01
CA VAL A 85 6.41 8.35 4.95
C VAL A 85 5.43 9.51 4.99
N LEU A 86 5.05 9.94 6.19
CA LEU A 86 4.19 11.09 6.42
C LEU A 86 5.03 12.39 6.39
N PRO A 87 4.88 13.28 5.38
CA PRO A 87 5.62 14.54 5.36
C PRO A 87 5.13 15.50 6.45
N PRO A 88 5.96 16.46 6.93
CA PRO A 88 5.61 17.36 8.04
C PRO A 88 4.27 18.09 7.88
N ALA A 89 3.93 18.52 6.66
CA ALA A 89 2.65 19.19 6.42
C ALA A 89 1.45 18.24 6.66
N LEU A 90 1.56 16.95 6.32
CA LEU A 90 0.51 15.98 6.62
C LEU A 90 0.44 15.65 8.11
N GLN A 91 1.58 15.59 8.79
CA GLN A 91 1.62 15.42 10.25
C GLN A 91 0.84 16.54 10.95
N THR A 92 1.01 17.80 10.49
CA THR A 92 0.23 18.94 10.99
C THR A 92 -1.27 18.78 10.73
N GLU A 93 -1.68 18.38 9.51
CA GLU A 93 -3.09 18.14 9.18
C GLU A 93 -3.71 17.05 10.08
N ILE A 94 -2.98 15.94 10.30
CA ILE A 94 -3.43 14.83 11.15
C ILE A 94 -3.58 15.30 12.60
N ASN A 95 -2.57 15.98 13.16
CA ASN A 95 -2.60 16.47 14.53
C ASN A 95 -3.75 17.47 14.75
N GLN A 96 -4.01 18.36 13.79
CA GLN A 96 -5.16 19.27 13.84
C GLN A 96 -6.49 18.53 13.82
N PHE A 97 -6.64 17.53 12.95
CA PHE A 97 -7.85 16.70 12.90
C PHE A 97 -8.07 15.94 14.22
N MET A 98 -7.01 15.40 14.83
CA MET A 98 -7.08 14.62 16.08
C MET A 98 -7.41 15.48 17.32
N GLN A 99 -7.36 16.80 17.23
CA GLN A 99 -7.86 17.67 18.32
C GLN A 99 -9.36 17.55 18.52
N ASN A 100 -10.12 17.45 17.43
CA ASN A 100 -11.58 17.26 17.45
C ASN A 100 -12.03 16.53 16.16
N PRO A 101 -11.96 15.18 16.12
CA PRO A 101 -12.34 14.42 14.94
C PRO A 101 -13.83 14.57 14.62
N THR A 102 -14.14 14.98 13.38
CA THR A 102 -15.51 15.25 12.92
C THR A 102 -15.99 14.22 11.88
N ALA A 103 -15.23 13.16 11.66
CA ALA A 103 -15.51 12.10 10.69
C ALA A 103 -15.27 10.72 11.31
N ASP A 104 -15.79 9.67 10.66
CA ASP A 104 -15.60 8.27 11.06
C ASP A 104 -14.27 7.69 10.56
N ALA A 105 -13.78 8.22 9.45
CA ALA A 105 -12.55 7.79 8.81
C ALA A 105 -11.90 8.91 8.00
N CYS A 106 -10.61 8.72 7.67
CA CYS A 106 -9.87 9.65 6.84
C CYS A 106 -9.21 8.92 5.66
N LYS A 107 -9.26 9.55 4.49
CA LYS A 107 -8.49 9.14 3.32
C LYS A 107 -7.15 9.87 3.31
N LEU A 108 -6.09 9.10 3.13
CA LEU A 108 -4.77 9.63 2.75
C LEU A 108 -4.65 9.67 1.23
N LYS A 109 -3.96 10.67 0.73
CA LYS A 109 -3.59 10.79 -0.67
C LYS A 109 -2.16 10.27 -0.83
N ILE A 110 -1.97 9.20 -1.56
CA ILE A 110 -0.68 8.52 -1.73
C ILE A 110 -0.06 8.92 -3.06
N GLY A 111 1.22 9.23 -3.09
CA GLY A 111 1.97 9.58 -4.30
C GLY A 111 3.31 8.88 -4.39
N ASP A 112 3.59 8.29 -5.57
CA ASP A 112 4.81 7.51 -5.79
C ASP A 112 6.06 8.41 -5.77
N MET A 113 7.09 7.96 -5.04
CA MET A 113 8.43 8.52 -5.00
C MET A 113 9.36 7.73 -5.90
N PHE A 114 10.19 8.44 -6.67
CA PHE A 114 11.23 7.85 -7.50
C PHE A 114 12.61 8.38 -7.10
N PRO A 115 13.69 7.68 -7.44
CA PRO A 115 15.05 8.13 -7.15
C PRO A 115 15.30 9.58 -7.57
N GLY A 116 15.89 10.38 -6.70
CA GLY A 116 16.15 11.79 -6.91
C GLY A 116 14.96 12.73 -6.66
N TYR A 117 13.78 12.20 -6.26
CA TYR A 117 12.65 13.05 -5.91
C TYR A 117 12.67 13.38 -4.42
N THR A 118 12.43 14.65 -4.09
CA THR A 118 12.23 15.14 -2.71
C THR A 118 10.77 15.14 -2.30
N LYS A 119 9.85 15.10 -3.28
CA LYS A 119 8.39 15.03 -3.11
C LYS A 119 7.74 14.42 -4.35
N PRO A 120 6.53 13.84 -4.20
CA PRO A 120 5.77 13.36 -5.35
C PRO A 120 5.50 14.46 -6.38
N ARG A 121 5.52 14.13 -7.66
CA ARG A 121 5.25 15.11 -8.73
C ARG A 121 3.81 15.61 -8.65
N LYS A 122 3.62 16.94 -8.70
CA LYS A 122 2.31 17.62 -8.57
C LYS A 122 1.22 17.05 -9.48
N LEU A 123 1.58 16.76 -10.73
CA LEU A 123 0.68 16.19 -11.73
C LEU A 123 0.83 14.67 -11.88
N GLY A 124 1.75 14.05 -11.12
CA GLY A 124 2.01 12.62 -11.16
C GLY A 124 0.84 11.79 -10.62
N ARG A 125 1.01 10.48 -10.69
CA ARG A 125 0.00 9.55 -10.17
C ARG A 125 -0.17 9.72 -8.66
N THR A 126 -1.41 9.92 -8.26
CA THR A 126 -1.84 9.83 -6.86
C THR A 126 -3.13 9.02 -6.78
N TYR A 127 -3.40 8.46 -5.60
CA TYR A 127 -4.68 7.81 -5.31
C TYR A 127 -5.08 8.05 -3.85
N ASN A 128 -6.38 8.01 -3.59
CA ASN A 128 -6.93 8.18 -2.26
C ASN A 128 -7.37 6.83 -1.70
N ILE A 129 -7.02 6.58 -0.45
CA ILE A 129 -7.40 5.35 0.24
C ILE A 129 -7.68 5.65 1.71
N VAL A 130 -8.72 5.00 2.28
CA VAL A 130 -8.98 5.05 3.72
C VAL A 130 -7.84 4.32 4.43
N ARG A 131 -7.10 5.05 5.25
CA ARG A 131 -5.97 4.54 6.04
C ARG A 131 -6.12 4.79 7.53
N MET A 132 -6.91 5.80 7.92
CA MET A 132 -7.13 6.17 9.30
C MET A 132 -8.63 6.13 9.59
N TYR A 133 -9.04 5.55 10.72
CA TYR A 133 -10.45 5.40 11.09
C TYR A 133 -10.61 5.14 12.59
N ASN A 134 -11.81 5.43 13.10
CA ASN A 134 -12.21 5.03 14.44
C ASN A 134 -12.64 3.55 14.41
N GLN A 135 -12.11 2.73 15.31
CA GLN A 135 -12.41 1.28 15.39
C GLN A 135 -13.89 0.99 15.70
N LYS A 136 -14.62 1.96 16.24
CA LYS A 136 -16.09 1.84 16.44
C LYS A 136 -16.84 1.89 15.11
N SER A 137 -16.30 2.62 14.12
CA SER A 137 -16.96 2.86 12.82
C SER A 137 -16.44 1.97 11.69
N ALA A 138 -15.21 1.45 11.79
CA ALA A 138 -14.61 0.59 10.77
C ALA A 138 -13.61 -0.42 11.38
N TYR A 139 -13.19 -1.41 10.58
CA TYR A 139 -12.22 -2.42 10.99
C TYR A 139 -11.50 -3.00 9.78
N MET A 140 -10.33 -3.64 9.99
CA MET A 140 -9.62 -4.40 8.98
C MET A 140 -10.16 -5.85 8.92
N PRO A 141 -10.73 -6.30 7.79
CA PRO A 141 -11.26 -7.66 7.68
C PRO A 141 -10.13 -8.71 7.55
N ASP A 142 -10.39 -9.97 7.94
CA ASP A 142 -9.57 -11.12 7.54
C ASP A 142 -10.13 -11.71 6.24
N ASP A 143 -10.02 -10.95 5.15
CA ASP A 143 -10.47 -11.38 3.82
C ASP A 143 -9.30 -11.33 2.84
N PHE A 144 -8.90 -12.49 2.33
CA PHE A 144 -7.78 -12.62 1.39
C PHE A 144 -7.84 -11.68 0.19
N ASN A 145 -9.04 -11.30 -0.23
CA ASN A 145 -9.27 -10.46 -1.41
C ASN A 145 -9.42 -8.96 -1.09
N ASN A 146 -9.46 -8.60 0.20
CA ASN A 146 -9.72 -7.22 0.63
C ASN A 146 -8.75 -6.76 1.72
N ASP A 147 -7.81 -5.90 1.35
CA ASP A 147 -6.83 -5.27 2.24
C ASP A 147 -7.24 -3.86 2.68
N ARG A 148 -8.53 -3.54 2.60
CA ARG A 148 -9.11 -2.23 2.94
C ARG A 148 -10.01 -2.32 4.14
N ALA A 149 -10.06 -1.25 4.93
CA ALA A 149 -11.00 -1.14 6.04
C ALA A 149 -12.46 -1.28 5.56
N VAL A 150 -13.27 -2.00 6.33
CA VAL A 150 -14.70 -2.19 6.11
C VAL A 150 -15.46 -1.40 7.16
N PHE A 151 -16.49 -0.67 6.74
CA PHE A 151 -17.29 0.14 7.64
C PHE A 151 -18.37 -0.70 8.34
N LYS A 152 -18.57 -0.43 9.63
CA LYS A 152 -19.65 -0.96 10.46
C LYS A 152 -20.90 -0.07 10.41
N VAL A 153 -20.72 1.19 10.05
CA VAL A 153 -21.75 2.23 10.02
C VAL A 153 -22.27 2.45 8.61
N THR A 154 -23.55 2.79 8.50
CA THR A 154 -24.17 3.21 7.24
C THR A 154 -23.84 4.68 6.97
N ASN A 155 -23.44 5.03 5.74
CA ASN A 155 -23.08 6.40 5.35
C ASN A 155 -21.95 7.04 6.20
N PRO A 156 -20.75 6.44 6.25
CA PRO A 156 -19.64 6.94 7.03
C PRO A 156 -19.22 8.35 6.56
N LYS A 157 -19.00 9.25 7.51
CA LYS A 157 -18.37 10.54 7.24
C LYS A 157 -16.89 10.33 7.01
N ILE A 158 -16.37 10.77 5.86
CA ILE A 158 -14.97 10.56 5.49
C ILE A 158 -14.28 11.90 5.26
N HIS A 159 -13.27 12.18 6.04
CA HIS A 159 -12.37 13.31 5.84
C HIS A 159 -11.28 12.97 4.81
N GLN A 160 -10.91 13.93 3.95
CA GLN A 160 -9.83 13.78 2.97
C GLN A 160 -8.69 14.74 3.29
N PHE A 161 -7.53 14.20 3.69
CA PHE A 161 -6.32 15.00 3.81
C PHE A 161 -5.80 15.49 2.45
N LYS A 162 -5.25 16.70 2.42
CA LYS A 162 -4.80 17.36 1.18
C LYS A 162 -3.36 17.00 0.82
N THR A 163 -2.50 16.92 1.84
CA THR A 163 -1.07 16.62 1.65
C THR A 163 -0.86 15.17 1.25
N VAL A 164 0.11 14.98 0.35
CA VAL A 164 0.40 13.67 -0.26
C VAL A 164 1.40 12.91 0.60
N VAL A 165 1.10 11.66 0.95
CA VAL A 165 2.03 10.69 1.55
C VAL A 165 3.13 10.33 0.55
N HIS A 166 4.36 10.26 0.98
CA HIS A 166 5.50 9.85 0.16
C HIS A 166 5.62 8.32 0.15
N HIS A 167 5.33 7.69 -0.99
CA HIS A 167 5.33 6.23 -1.14
C HIS A 167 6.56 5.78 -1.95
N TYR A 168 7.53 5.18 -1.28
CA TYR A 168 8.79 4.71 -1.86
C TYR A 168 8.66 3.31 -2.48
N SER A 169 7.60 3.10 -3.27
CA SER A 169 7.28 1.81 -3.90
C SER A 169 8.31 1.32 -4.92
N TYR A 170 9.13 2.22 -5.45
CA TYR A 170 10.19 1.89 -6.40
C TYR A 170 11.52 1.66 -5.68
N GLN A 171 11.83 0.43 -5.37
CA GLN A 171 13.07 0.01 -4.71
C GLN A 171 14.11 -0.57 -5.69
N GLY A 172 14.06 -0.13 -6.95
CA GLY A 172 14.93 -0.58 -8.03
C GLY A 172 14.25 -1.56 -8.99
N LEU A 173 14.82 -1.62 -10.20
CA LEU A 173 14.25 -2.38 -11.33
C LEU A 173 14.16 -3.89 -11.02
N GLY A 174 15.23 -4.48 -10.47
CA GLY A 174 15.26 -5.92 -10.17
C GLY A 174 14.18 -6.33 -9.17
N LYS A 175 14.04 -5.58 -8.05
CA LYS A 175 12.99 -5.84 -7.05
C LYS A 175 11.59 -5.68 -7.64
N LEU A 176 11.37 -4.66 -8.49
CA LEU A 176 10.09 -4.43 -9.15
C LEU A 176 9.71 -5.62 -10.05
N ILE A 177 10.63 -6.10 -10.89
CA ILE A 177 10.43 -7.24 -11.79
C ILE A 177 10.10 -8.49 -10.99
N THR A 178 10.89 -8.83 -9.96
CA THR A 178 10.67 -10.00 -9.11
C THR A 178 9.30 -9.94 -8.42
N LYS A 179 8.97 -8.80 -7.81
CA LYS A 179 7.66 -8.56 -7.15
C LYS A 179 6.50 -8.78 -8.13
N LEU A 180 6.57 -8.20 -9.33
CA LEU A 180 5.50 -8.32 -10.32
C LEU A 180 5.40 -9.73 -10.90
N ASN A 181 6.52 -10.45 -11.05
CA ASN A 181 6.50 -11.83 -11.49
C ASN A 181 5.72 -12.71 -10.50
N THR A 182 6.09 -12.68 -9.22
CA THR A 182 5.37 -13.41 -8.15
C THR A 182 3.90 -13.01 -8.06
N PHE A 183 3.61 -11.71 -8.18
CA PHE A 183 2.24 -11.21 -8.13
C PHE A 183 1.39 -11.70 -9.32
N THR A 184 1.99 -11.81 -10.52
CA THR A 184 1.27 -12.38 -11.67
C THR A 184 0.96 -13.85 -11.48
N ASP A 185 1.83 -14.65 -10.84
CA ASP A 185 1.59 -16.06 -10.54
C ASP A 185 0.37 -16.23 -9.61
N ALA A 186 0.32 -15.48 -8.51
CA ALA A 186 -0.81 -15.49 -7.57
C ALA A 186 -2.15 -15.09 -8.24
N ILE A 187 -2.11 -14.11 -9.17
CA ILE A 187 -3.30 -13.71 -9.92
C ILE A 187 -3.74 -14.82 -10.86
N VAL A 188 -2.81 -15.50 -11.56
CA VAL A 188 -3.11 -16.62 -12.46
C VAL A 188 -3.78 -17.75 -11.70
N GLU A 189 -3.27 -18.13 -10.53
CA GLU A 189 -3.92 -19.13 -9.67
C GLU A 189 -5.37 -18.74 -9.32
N THR A 190 -5.57 -17.46 -8.98
CA THR A 190 -6.92 -16.95 -8.69
C THR A 190 -7.83 -16.99 -9.91
N MET A 191 -7.29 -16.70 -11.10
CA MET A 191 -8.03 -16.77 -12.37
C MET A 191 -8.43 -18.21 -12.70
N LEU A 192 -7.55 -19.19 -12.43
CA LEU A 192 -7.82 -20.60 -12.62
C LEU A 192 -8.91 -21.12 -11.68
N LYS A 193 -8.86 -20.72 -10.39
CA LYS A 193 -9.88 -21.07 -9.39
C LYS A 193 -11.27 -20.52 -9.74
N LYS A 194 -11.31 -19.36 -10.41
CA LYS A 194 -12.57 -18.69 -10.81
C LYS A 194 -13.02 -19.06 -12.22
N ASP A 195 -12.36 -19.99 -12.88
CA ASP A 195 -12.60 -20.42 -14.26
C ASP A 195 -12.84 -19.25 -15.23
N LYS A 196 -11.95 -18.25 -15.19
CA LYS A 196 -12.11 -17.05 -16.02
C LYS A 196 -11.96 -17.36 -17.49
N LYS A 197 -12.94 -16.95 -18.31
CA LYS A 197 -12.87 -17.09 -19.76
C LYS A 197 -11.63 -16.40 -20.32
N TYR A 198 -10.86 -17.15 -21.13
CA TYR A 198 -9.72 -16.63 -21.87
C TYR A 198 -10.17 -16.09 -23.22
N CYS A 199 -9.79 -14.83 -23.53
CA CYS A 199 -10.02 -14.23 -24.85
C CYS A 199 -8.70 -14.20 -25.63
N PRO A 200 -8.55 -15.01 -26.72
CA PRO A 200 -7.29 -15.08 -27.46
C PRO A 200 -6.83 -13.76 -28.07
N LEU A 201 -7.75 -12.95 -28.59
CA LEU A 201 -7.44 -11.67 -29.24
C LEU A 201 -6.89 -10.63 -28.24
N ARG A 202 -7.25 -10.76 -26.97
CA ARG A 202 -6.82 -9.83 -25.94
C ARG A 202 -5.31 -9.78 -25.76
N ILE A 203 -4.59 -10.86 -25.98
CA ILE A 203 -3.15 -10.93 -25.78
C ILE A 203 -2.39 -9.94 -26.70
N TYR A 204 -2.89 -9.74 -27.92
CA TYR A 204 -2.26 -8.86 -28.91
C TYR A 204 -2.40 -7.37 -28.58
N ILE A 205 -3.48 -7.01 -27.89
CA ILE A 205 -3.79 -5.61 -27.57
C ILE A 205 -3.51 -5.26 -26.10
N GLU A 206 -3.26 -6.26 -25.22
CA GLU A 206 -3.09 -6.02 -23.77
C GLU A 206 -1.91 -5.08 -23.50
N PHE A 207 -0.74 -5.33 -24.10
CA PHE A 207 0.44 -4.49 -23.86
C PHE A 207 0.21 -3.03 -24.27
N PRO A 208 -0.13 -2.69 -25.51
CA PRO A 208 -0.30 -1.30 -25.92
C PRO A 208 -1.42 -0.59 -25.14
N THR A 209 -2.55 -1.25 -24.90
CA THR A 209 -3.66 -0.65 -24.15
C THR A 209 -3.30 -0.37 -22.70
N GLN A 210 -2.58 -1.31 -22.04
CA GLN A 210 -2.15 -1.10 -20.65
C GLN A 210 -1.03 -0.05 -20.58
N PHE A 211 -0.11 0.01 -21.54
CA PHE A 211 0.90 1.06 -21.60
C PHE A 211 0.25 2.45 -21.68
N LEU A 212 -0.66 2.67 -22.62
CA LEU A 212 -1.40 3.92 -22.75
C LEU A 212 -2.17 4.26 -21.47
N LYS A 213 -2.82 3.27 -20.86
CA LYS A 213 -3.53 3.43 -19.59
C LYS A 213 -2.60 3.88 -18.46
N TYR A 214 -1.46 3.23 -18.27
CA TYR A 214 -0.54 3.60 -17.19
C TYR A 214 0.12 4.94 -17.49
N TYR A 215 0.64 5.11 -18.68
CA TYR A 215 1.42 6.29 -19.04
C TYR A 215 0.56 7.57 -19.02
N PHE A 216 -0.59 7.56 -19.69
CA PHE A 216 -1.47 8.72 -19.79
C PHE A 216 -2.55 8.76 -18.71
N LEU A 217 -3.44 7.75 -18.64
CA LEU A 217 -4.60 7.81 -17.73
C LEU A 217 -4.20 7.71 -16.25
N LYS A 218 -3.16 6.93 -15.93
CA LYS A 218 -2.60 6.87 -14.57
C LYS A 218 -1.55 7.95 -14.31
N ARG A 219 -1.31 8.84 -15.30
CA ARG A 219 -0.50 10.05 -15.18
C ARG A 219 0.98 9.79 -14.87
N TYR A 220 1.51 8.62 -15.22
CA TYR A 220 2.94 8.35 -15.08
C TYR A 220 3.82 9.18 -16.02
N ILE A 221 3.25 9.73 -17.11
CA ILE A 221 3.94 10.65 -18.03
C ILE A 221 4.62 11.83 -17.27
N PHE A 222 4.01 12.29 -16.16
CA PHE A 222 4.57 13.40 -15.37
C PHE A 222 5.76 12.99 -14.49
N ASN A 223 6.10 11.70 -14.43
CA ASN A 223 7.23 11.17 -13.68
C ASN A 223 8.47 10.93 -14.56
N GLY A 224 8.50 11.50 -15.80
CA GLY A 224 9.64 11.47 -16.71
C GLY A 224 10.11 10.04 -17.00
N TYR A 225 11.43 9.82 -16.97
CA TYR A 225 12.05 8.52 -17.25
C TYR A 225 11.46 7.37 -16.44
N TYR A 226 11.34 7.54 -15.13
CA TYR A 226 10.79 6.48 -14.26
C TYR A 226 9.31 6.20 -14.55
N GLY A 227 8.55 7.23 -14.90
CA GLY A 227 7.15 7.06 -15.27
C GLY A 227 6.99 6.26 -16.57
N PHE A 228 7.83 6.51 -17.57
CA PHE A 228 7.89 5.72 -18.79
C PHE A 228 8.28 4.27 -18.48
N LEU A 229 9.40 4.07 -17.79
CA LEU A 229 9.93 2.75 -17.42
C LEU A 229 8.89 1.89 -16.67
N VAL A 230 8.28 2.44 -15.63
CA VAL A 230 7.27 1.75 -14.83
C VAL A 230 6.01 1.43 -15.66
N SER A 231 5.61 2.32 -16.57
CA SER A 231 4.46 2.08 -17.46
C SER A 231 4.71 0.90 -18.41
N VAL A 232 5.92 0.82 -18.99
CA VAL A 232 6.35 -0.31 -19.83
C VAL A 232 6.31 -1.61 -19.02
N ILE A 233 6.92 -1.61 -17.82
CA ILE A 233 7.00 -2.80 -16.98
C ILE A 233 5.62 -3.27 -16.53
N TYR A 234 4.74 -2.39 -16.07
CA TYR A 234 3.38 -2.76 -15.67
C TYR A 234 2.57 -3.30 -16.87
N ALA A 235 2.69 -2.68 -18.04
CA ALA A 235 2.03 -3.18 -19.25
C ALA A 235 2.54 -4.56 -19.66
N PHE A 236 3.86 -4.76 -19.60
CA PHE A 236 4.50 -6.05 -19.87
C PHE A 236 4.02 -7.16 -18.92
N PHE A 237 3.98 -6.90 -17.61
CA PHE A 237 3.50 -7.89 -16.65
C PHE A 237 1.98 -8.16 -16.75
N ARG A 238 1.20 -7.21 -17.26
CA ARG A 238 -0.21 -7.44 -17.62
C ARG A 238 -0.33 -8.42 -18.80
N PHE A 239 0.53 -8.28 -19.82
CA PHE A 239 0.64 -9.21 -20.93
C PHE A 239 1.13 -10.59 -20.47
N ILE A 240 2.24 -10.66 -19.70
CA ILE A 240 2.79 -11.92 -19.15
C ILE A 240 1.73 -12.68 -18.34
N ARG A 241 0.92 -12.00 -17.56
CA ARG A 241 -0.18 -12.65 -16.82
C ARG A 241 -1.15 -13.40 -17.73
N LEU A 242 -1.52 -12.82 -18.88
CA LEU A 242 -2.39 -13.49 -19.85
C LEU A 242 -1.69 -14.68 -20.53
N ALA A 243 -0.41 -14.55 -20.84
CA ALA A 243 0.38 -15.64 -21.40
C ALA A 243 0.47 -16.82 -20.41
N LYS A 244 0.86 -16.57 -19.15
CA LYS A 244 0.89 -17.58 -18.08
C LYS A 244 -0.48 -18.26 -17.89
N TYR A 245 -1.57 -17.48 -17.93
CA TYR A 245 -2.91 -18.04 -17.80
C TYR A 245 -3.26 -18.98 -18.96
N LYS A 246 -2.92 -18.59 -20.22
CA LYS A 246 -3.09 -19.43 -21.39
C LYS A 246 -2.31 -20.74 -21.29
N GLU A 247 -1.05 -20.67 -20.85
CA GLU A 247 -0.22 -21.87 -20.65
C GLU A 247 -0.81 -22.80 -19.58
N ALA A 248 -1.30 -22.23 -18.49
CA ALA A 248 -1.88 -22.98 -17.38
C ALA A 248 -3.20 -23.70 -17.77
N ILE A 249 -4.04 -23.05 -18.60
CA ILE A 249 -5.28 -23.71 -19.12
C ILE A 249 -4.95 -24.87 -20.05
N ARG A 250 -3.86 -24.77 -20.86
CA ARG A 250 -3.47 -25.84 -21.78
C ARG A 250 -2.92 -27.08 -21.10
N LYS A 251 -2.47 -26.96 -19.85
CA LYS A 251 -1.92 -28.08 -19.06
C LYS A 251 -2.99 -28.80 -18.24
N LYS A 252 -4.22 -28.30 -18.21
CA LYS A 252 -5.41 -28.95 -17.65
C LYS A 252 -6.09 -29.81 -18.72
#